data_13bf99b61de0b713f9084e36170ed863
#
_entry.id   13bf99b61de0b713f9084e36170ed863
#
_cell.length_a   1.000
_cell.length_b   1.000
_cell.length_c   1.000
_cell.angle_alpha   90.00
_cell.angle_beta   90.00
_cell.angle_gamma   90.00
#
_symmetry.space_group_name_H-M   'P 1'
#
loop_
_entity.id
_entity.type
_entity.pdbx_description
1 polymer ?
#
loop_
_entity_poly.entity_id
_entity_poly.type
_entity_poly.pdbx_seq_one_letter_code
_entity_poly.pdbx_strand_id
1 'polypeptide(L)'
;MYNKEDLEICYEIIKKGSHSFYAASKILPKKVRDSAIVLYSFCRIVDDAIDDSQAKVLSLKKLFVRLEKVYLGKPENHSSDRCFAELIRFYEMPKALPMALLEGMQWDAEGRKYKSLSELRSYCARVASTVGVMMCVLMRVRDKDILARACDLGVAMQLTNIVRDIGEDARSDRIYIPTDWMKEKNLDIGDFLTNPKPSKELASIAKRLLQEASRL
;
A
#
# COMPACT_ATOMS: atom_id res chain seq x y z
N MET A 1 -25.28 -2.55 6.75
CA MET A 1 -24.42 -3.08 5.71
C MET A 1 -23.49 -4.14 6.31
N TYR A 2 -22.70 -3.83 7.33
CA TYR A 2 -21.77 -4.75 7.97
C TYR A 2 -22.38 -5.43 9.20
N ASN A 3 -21.98 -6.69 9.48
CA ASN A 3 -22.20 -7.30 10.77
C ASN A 3 -21.50 -6.46 11.85
N LYS A 4 -22.14 -6.22 12.99
CA LYS A 4 -21.63 -5.32 14.04
C LYS A 4 -20.35 -5.85 14.67
N GLU A 5 -20.30 -7.13 15.00
CA GLU A 5 -19.14 -7.78 15.61
C GLU A 5 -17.93 -7.79 14.66
N ASP A 6 -18.16 -8.10 13.39
CA ASP A 6 -17.10 -8.07 12.38
C ASP A 6 -16.54 -6.67 12.16
N LEU A 7 -17.41 -5.66 12.16
CA LEU A 7 -17.00 -4.26 12.02
C LEU A 7 -16.18 -3.79 13.23
N GLU A 8 -16.57 -4.17 14.45
CA GLU A 8 -15.81 -3.87 15.67
C GLU A 8 -14.38 -4.42 15.59
N ILE A 9 -14.21 -5.61 15.05
CA ILE A 9 -12.87 -6.18 14.81
C ILE A 9 -12.07 -5.32 13.83
N CYS A 10 -12.67 -4.84 12.74
CA CYS A 10 -12.01 -3.92 11.80
C CYS A 10 -11.60 -2.61 12.48
N TYR A 11 -12.42 -2.07 13.40
CA TYR A 11 -12.08 -0.89 14.21
C TYR A 11 -10.88 -1.14 15.13
N GLU A 12 -10.77 -2.32 15.75
CA GLU A 12 -9.60 -2.66 16.57
C GLU A 12 -8.33 -2.81 15.72
N ILE A 13 -8.43 -3.34 14.51
CA ILE A 13 -7.29 -3.46 13.58
C ILE A 13 -6.73 -2.07 13.22
N ILE A 14 -7.55 -1.11 12.82
CA ILE A 14 -7.06 0.24 12.49
C ILE A 14 -6.51 0.96 13.72
N LYS A 15 -7.16 0.81 14.88
CA LYS A 15 -6.73 1.45 16.13
C LYS A 15 -5.35 0.98 16.59
N LYS A 16 -5.06 -0.31 16.42
CA LYS A 16 -3.75 -0.91 16.72
C LYS A 16 -2.72 -0.64 15.62
N GLY A 17 -3.14 -0.68 14.36
CA GLY A 17 -2.25 -0.61 13.22
C GLY A 17 -1.79 0.82 12.86
N SER A 18 -2.59 1.86 13.12
CA SER A 18 -2.21 3.25 12.82
C SER A 18 -3.03 4.26 13.61
N HIS A 19 -2.39 4.94 14.56
CA HIS A 19 -3.03 6.02 15.32
C HIS A 19 -3.44 7.21 14.44
N SER A 20 -2.63 7.55 13.42
CA SER A 20 -2.92 8.65 12.50
C SER A 20 -4.11 8.35 11.60
N PHE A 21 -4.17 7.18 10.97
CA PHE A 21 -5.32 6.77 10.16
C PHE A 21 -6.58 6.57 10.99
N TYR A 22 -6.46 6.06 12.21
CA TYR A 22 -7.60 5.97 13.14
C TYR A 22 -8.14 7.35 13.49
N ALA A 23 -7.29 8.32 13.81
CA ALA A 23 -7.71 9.70 14.09
C ALA A 23 -8.34 10.35 12.85
N ALA A 24 -7.71 10.21 11.68
CA ALA A 24 -8.25 10.72 10.42
C ALA A 24 -9.60 10.10 10.06
N SER A 25 -9.81 8.81 10.35
CA SER A 25 -11.08 8.15 10.07
C SER A 25 -12.25 8.81 10.80
N LYS A 26 -12.03 9.38 12.00
CA LYS A 26 -13.09 10.05 12.79
C LYS A 26 -13.62 11.32 12.13
N ILE A 27 -12.83 11.94 11.25
CA ILE A 27 -13.21 13.16 10.51
C ILE A 27 -14.08 12.79 9.29
N LEU A 28 -13.99 11.55 8.80
CA LEU A 28 -14.77 11.11 7.65
C LEU A 28 -16.29 11.12 7.97
N PRO A 29 -17.12 11.47 6.97
CA PRO A 29 -18.57 11.32 7.10
C PRO A 29 -18.92 9.87 7.49
N LYS A 30 -19.89 9.69 8.38
CA LYS A 30 -20.28 8.36 8.90
C LYS A 30 -20.54 7.33 7.79
N LYS A 31 -21.14 7.76 6.66
CA LYS A 31 -21.44 6.90 5.51
C LYS A 31 -20.21 6.30 4.84
N VAL A 32 -19.03 6.93 4.96
CA VAL A 32 -17.78 6.50 4.35
C VAL A 32 -16.84 5.89 5.38
N ARG A 33 -16.93 6.35 6.65
CA ARG A 33 -16.02 5.96 7.74
C ARG A 33 -15.90 4.45 7.91
N ASP A 34 -17.01 3.76 8.09
CA ASP A 34 -17.02 2.31 8.34
C ASP A 34 -16.37 1.57 7.18
N SER A 35 -16.68 1.97 5.94
CA SER A 35 -16.12 1.36 4.74
C SER A 35 -14.62 1.66 4.57
N ALA A 36 -14.17 2.86 4.93
CA ALA A 36 -12.75 3.20 4.95
C ALA A 36 -11.97 2.36 5.98
N ILE A 37 -12.58 2.09 7.14
CA ILE A 37 -12.01 1.23 8.18
C ILE A 37 -11.93 -0.23 7.71
N VAL A 38 -12.96 -0.73 7.04
CA VAL A 38 -12.95 -2.07 6.43
C VAL A 38 -11.85 -2.17 5.36
N LEU A 39 -11.73 -1.17 4.49
CA LEU A 39 -10.67 -1.12 3.49
C LEU A 39 -9.28 -1.12 4.15
N TYR A 40 -9.07 -0.29 5.18
CA TYR A 40 -7.84 -0.28 5.94
C TYR A 40 -7.53 -1.66 6.55
N SER A 41 -8.54 -2.30 7.15
CA SER A 41 -8.38 -3.64 7.74
C SER A 41 -7.92 -4.67 6.72
N PHE A 42 -8.46 -4.64 5.50
CA PHE A 42 -8.00 -5.48 4.40
C PHE A 42 -6.52 -5.18 4.06
N CYS A 43 -6.16 -3.92 3.83
CA CYS A 43 -4.78 -3.53 3.52
C CYS A 43 -3.80 -3.98 4.62
N ARG A 44 -4.17 -3.79 5.89
CA ARG A 44 -3.31 -4.14 7.03
C ARG A 44 -3.05 -5.64 7.14
N ILE A 45 -4.07 -6.47 6.89
CA ILE A 45 -3.90 -7.93 6.87
C ILE A 45 -2.94 -8.36 5.77
N VAL A 46 -2.97 -7.66 4.63
CA VAL A 46 -2.05 -7.91 3.52
C VAL A 46 -0.62 -7.55 3.91
N ASP A 47 -0.41 -6.38 4.55
CA ASP A 47 0.89 -5.94 5.05
C ASP A 47 1.46 -6.92 6.09
N ASP A 48 0.67 -7.26 7.12
CA ASP A 48 1.10 -8.16 8.20
C ASP A 48 1.49 -9.56 7.69
N ALA A 49 0.83 -10.05 6.65
CA ALA A 49 1.14 -11.34 6.04
C ALA A 49 2.51 -11.37 5.32
N ILE A 50 3.07 -10.21 4.99
CA ILE A 50 4.37 -10.07 4.31
C ILE A 50 5.49 -9.82 5.32
N ASP A 51 5.18 -9.19 6.44
CA ASP A 51 6.18 -8.90 7.48
C ASP A 51 6.55 -10.16 8.29
N ASP A 52 5.70 -11.17 8.30
CA ASP A 52 6.01 -12.48 8.94
C ASP A 52 6.97 -13.30 8.07
N SER A 53 8.23 -13.31 8.47
CA SER A 53 9.42 -13.54 7.64
C SER A 53 9.65 -14.96 7.06
N GLN A 54 8.98 -15.98 7.53
CA GLN A 54 9.30 -17.38 7.12
C GLN A 54 8.42 -17.96 6.01
N ALA A 55 7.31 -17.33 5.66
CA ALA A 55 6.36 -17.86 4.70
C ALA A 55 5.76 -16.82 3.73
N LYS A 56 6.46 -15.70 3.47
CA LYS A 56 5.95 -14.56 2.67
C LYS A 56 5.23 -14.96 1.38
N VAL A 57 5.88 -15.77 0.55
CA VAL A 57 5.32 -16.20 -0.76
C VAL A 57 4.08 -17.09 -0.58
N LEU A 58 4.08 -17.97 0.42
CA LEU A 58 2.93 -18.84 0.70
C LEU A 58 1.76 -18.05 1.26
N SER A 59 2.04 -17.09 2.15
CA SER A 59 1.03 -16.19 2.72
C SER A 59 0.36 -15.34 1.64
N LEU A 60 1.14 -14.80 0.69
CA LEU A 60 0.63 -14.08 -0.46
C LEU A 60 -0.27 -14.92 -1.37
N LYS A 61 0.15 -16.15 -1.71
CA LYS A 61 -0.70 -17.07 -2.48
C LYS A 61 -2.05 -17.30 -1.79
N LYS A 62 -2.06 -17.45 -0.46
CA LYS A 62 -3.29 -17.55 0.32
C LYS A 62 -4.14 -16.29 0.21
N LEU A 63 -3.53 -15.09 0.25
CA LEU A 63 -4.26 -13.83 0.11
C LEU A 63 -4.91 -13.67 -1.26
N PHE A 64 -4.24 -14.07 -2.35
CA PHE A 64 -4.86 -14.09 -3.68
C PHE A 64 -6.08 -15.02 -3.72
N VAL A 65 -5.97 -16.23 -3.15
CA VAL A 65 -7.08 -17.18 -3.06
C VAL A 65 -8.23 -16.63 -2.19
N ARG A 66 -7.92 -15.99 -1.06
CA ARG A 66 -8.92 -15.34 -0.20
C ARG A 66 -9.65 -14.22 -0.94
N LEU A 67 -8.90 -13.37 -1.66
CA LEU A 67 -9.50 -12.30 -2.46
C LEU A 67 -10.43 -12.85 -3.54
N GLU A 68 -10.03 -13.93 -4.24
CA GLU A 68 -10.91 -14.62 -5.19
C GLU A 68 -12.22 -15.08 -4.53
N LYS A 69 -12.13 -15.73 -3.37
CA LYS A 69 -13.30 -16.18 -2.61
C LYS A 69 -14.22 -15.03 -2.21
N VAL A 70 -13.63 -13.91 -1.79
CA VAL A 70 -14.39 -12.71 -1.43
C VAL A 70 -15.19 -12.18 -2.63
N TYR A 71 -14.59 -12.12 -3.83
CA TYR A 71 -15.30 -11.71 -5.06
C TYR A 71 -16.34 -12.73 -5.55
N LEU A 72 -16.17 -14.00 -5.22
CA LEU A 72 -17.17 -15.05 -5.48
C LEU A 72 -18.32 -15.05 -4.45
N GLY A 73 -18.31 -14.13 -3.47
CA GLY A 73 -19.31 -14.08 -2.40
C GLY A 73 -19.19 -15.24 -1.39
N LYS A 74 -18.04 -15.88 -1.31
CA LYS A 74 -17.72 -17.01 -0.41
C LYS A 74 -16.49 -16.66 0.45
N PRO A 75 -16.52 -15.56 1.24
CA PRO A 75 -15.39 -15.15 2.07
C PRO A 75 -15.02 -16.27 3.06
N GLU A 76 -13.76 -16.32 3.46
CA GLU A 76 -13.32 -17.19 4.54
C GLU A 76 -13.89 -16.71 5.88
N ASN A 77 -13.80 -17.56 6.92
CA ASN A 77 -14.35 -17.24 8.24
C ASN A 77 -13.45 -16.24 9.00
N HIS A 78 -13.18 -15.10 8.36
CA HIS A 78 -12.49 -13.95 8.93
C HIS A 78 -13.38 -12.71 8.84
N SER A 79 -13.46 -11.97 9.94
CA SER A 79 -14.29 -10.75 10.04
C SER A 79 -13.99 -9.73 8.95
N SER A 80 -12.69 -9.50 8.67
CA SER A 80 -12.26 -8.57 7.62
C SER A 80 -12.68 -9.03 6.22
N ASP A 81 -12.62 -10.34 5.92
CA ASP A 81 -13.03 -10.88 4.62
C ASP A 81 -14.55 -10.75 4.42
N ARG A 82 -15.34 -11.03 5.47
CA ARG A 82 -16.80 -10.86 5.43
C ARG A 82 -17.17 -9.39 5.25
N CYS A 83 -16.56 -8.48 6.01
CA CYS A 83 -16.77 -7.06 5.83
C CYS A 83 -16.32 -6.59 4.45
N PHE A 84 -15.17 -7.05 3.95
CA PHE A 84 -14.67 -6.65 2.64
C PHE A 84 -15.55 -7.18 1.49
N ALA A 85 -16.13 -8.38 1.63
CA ALA A 85 -17.13 -8.90 0.68
C ALA A 85 -18.39 -8.01 0.60
N GLU A 86 -18.89 -7.54 1.75
CA GLU A 86 -20.00 -6.60 1.80
C GLU A 86 -19.65 -5.24 1.17
N LEU A 87 -18.42 -4.75 1.41
CA LEU A 87 -17.90 -3.53 0.81
C LEU A 87 -17.86 -3.65 -0.73
N ILE A 88 -17.27 -4.73 -1.24
CA ILE A 88 -17.16 -4.99 -2.67
C ILE A 88 -18.54 -4.99 -3.32
N ARG A 89 -19.48 -5.73 -2.75
CA ARG A 89 -20.84 -5.84 -3.26
C ARG A 89 -21.57 -4.50 -3.26
N PHE A 90 -21.46 -3.73 -2.19
CA PHE A 90 -22.19 -2.47 -2.04
C PHE A 90 -21.63 -1.33 -2.91
N TYR A 91 -20.32 -1.26 -3.06
CA TYR A 91 -19.65 -0.22 -3.83
C TYR A 91 -19.29 -0.64 -5.25
N GLU A 92 -19.57 -1.87 -5.64
CA GLU A 92 -19.15 -2.44 -6.94
C GLU A 92 -17.65 -2.24 -7.16
N MET A 93 -16.85 -2.59 -6.13
CA MET A 93 -15.41 -2.38 -6.12
C MET A 93 -14.74 -3.19 -7.25
N PRO A 94 -14.06 -2.54 -8.22
CA PRO A 94 -13.39 -3.26 -9.30
C PRO A 94 -12.28 -4.17 -8.75
N LYS A 95 -12.30 -5.45 -9.11
CA LYS A 95 -11.34 -6.46 -8.66
C LYS A 95 -9.89 -6.11 -9.00
N ALA A 96 -9.68 -5.40 -10.11
CA ALA A 96 -8.36 -4.98 -10.54
C ALA A 96 -7.62 -4.13 -9.50
N LEU A 97 -8.34 -3.36 -8.65
CA LEU A 97 -7.72 -2.50 -7.65
C LEU A 97 -7.06 -3.30 -6.51
N PRO A 98 -7.78 -4.14 -5.74
CA PRO A 98 -7.14 -4.92 -4.69
C PRO A 98 -6.18 -6.00 -5.26
N MET A 99 -6.40 -6.48 -6.49
CA MET A 99 -5.44 -7.38 -7.16
C MET A 99 -4.11 -6.67 -7.43
N ALA A 100 -4.13 -5.43 -7.93
CA ALA A 100 -2.92 -4.66 -8.16
C ALA A 100 -2.19 -4.33 -6.84
N LEU A 101 -2.92 -4.08 -5.75
CA LEU A 101 -2.31 -3.93 -4.42
C LEU A 101 -1.56 -5.21 -4.03
N LEU A 102 -2.19 -6.38 -4.13
CA LEU A 102 -1.53 -7.66 -3.84
C LEU A 102 -0.30 -7.90 -4.72
N GLU A 103 -0.35 -7.52 -6.00
CA GLU A 103 0.80 -7.61 -6.91
C GLU A 103 1.96 -6.72 -6.41
N GLY A 104 1.69 -5.48 -5.97
CA GLY A 104 2.71 -4.61 -5.39
C GLY A 104 3.35 -5.21 -4.13
N MET A 105 2.55 -5.79 -3.26
CA MET A 105 3.01 -6.49 -2.07
C MET A 105 3.80 -7.77 -2.40
N GLN A 106 3.46 -8.44 -3.49
CA GLN A 106 4.26 -9.56 -4.00
C GLN A 106 5.67 -9.10 -4.41
N TRP A 107 5.79 -7.94 -5.04
CA TRP A 107 7.09 -7.38 -5.40
C TRP A 107 7.96 -7.11 -4.16
N ASP A 108 7.35 -6.66 -3.05
CA ASP A 108 8.06 -6.48 -1.77
C ASP A 108 8.52 -7.82 -1.17
N ALA A 109 7.65 -8.83 -1.21
CA ALA A 109 7.99 -10.16 -0.70
C ALA A 109 9.11 -10.85 -1.52
N GLU A 110 9.19 -10.54 -2.82
CA GLU A 110 10.24 -11.02 -3.73
C GLU A 110 11.54 -10.21 -3.60
N GLY A 111 11.57 -9.16 -2.79
CA GLY A 111 12.74 -8.29 -2.64
C GLY A 111 13.10 -7.54 -3.93
N ARG A 112 12.08 -7.17 -4.72
CA ARG A 112 12.29 -6.54 -6.02
C ARG A 112 13.01 -5.20 -5.89
N LYS A 113 14.04 -5.01 -6.72
CA LYS A 113 14.74 -3.73 -6.86
C LYS A 113 14.29 -3.03 -8.15
N TYR A 114 14.22 -1.71 -8.11
CA TYR A 114 13.72 -0.89 -9.21
C TYR A 114 14.91 -0.24 -9.92
N LYS A 115 15.04 -0.48 -11.22
CA LYS A 115 16.15 0.05 -12.00
C LYS A 115 15.99 1.56 -12.24
N SER A 116 14.79 1.99 -12.59
CA SER A 116 14.47 3.35 -13.01
C SER A 116 13.35 3.97 -12.17
N LEU A 117 13.17 5.30 -12.28
CA LEU A 117 12.02 6.00 -11.71
C LEU A 117 10.69 5.45 -12.25
N SER A 118 10.62 5.07 -13.52
CA SER A 118 9.41 4.51 -14.12
C SER A 118 8.99 3.20 -13.46
N GLU A 119 9.95 2.31 -13.19
CA GLU A 119 9.68 1.07 -12.46
C GLU A 119 9.24 1.33 -11.02
N LEU A 120 9.90 2.28 -10.33
CA LEU A 120 9.50 2.69 -8.99
C LEU A 120 8.09 3.29 -8.96
N ARG A 121 7.74 4.14 -9.94
CA ARG A 121 6.38 4.69 -10.05
C ARG A 121 5.35 3.59 -10.29
N SER A 122 5.70 2.54 -11.04
CA SER A 122 4.84 1.37 -11.24
C SER A 122 4.55 0.62 -9.93
N TYR A 123 5.54 0.54 -9.05
CA TYR A 123 5.35 0.02 -7.69
C TYR A 123 4.47 0.95 -6.85
N CYS A 124 4.79 2.24 -6.80
CA CYS A 124 4.01 3.23 -6.05
C CYS A 124 2.53 3.23 -6.48
N ALA A 125 2.26 3.09 -7.76
CA ALA A 125 0.90 3.01 -8.29
C ALA A 125 0.16 1.79 -7.72
N ARG A 126 0.83 0.65 -7.56
CA ARG A 126 0.23 -0.57 -7.01
C ARG A 126 -0.07 -0.47 -5.53
N VAL A 127 0.89 -0.01 -4.74
CA VAL A 127 0.76 -0.03 -3.27
C VAL A 127 0.06 1.20 -2.68
N ALA A 128 0.00 2.31 -3.42
CA ALA A 128 -0.58 3.55 -2.91
C ALA A 128 -1.71 4.11 -3.79
N SER A 129 -1.52 4.23 -5.13
CA SER A 129 -2.58 4.77 -5.99
C SER A 129 -3.83 3.90 -5.99
N THR A 130 -3.69 2.57 -5.95
CA THR A 130 -4.84 1.66 -5.85
C THR A 130 -5.68 1.94 -4.60
N VAL A 131 -5.04 2.22 -3.47
CA VAL A 131 -5.73 2.58 -2.22
C VAL A 131 -6.46 3.92 -2.37
N GLY A 132 -5.82 4.92 -2.98
CA GLY A 132 -6.45 6.22 -3.29
C GLY A 132 -7.68 6.06 -4.18
N VAL A 133 -7.58 5.27 -5.24
CA VAL A 133 -8.70 4.97 -6.14
C VAL A 133 -9.81 4.18 -5.43
N MET A 134 -9.47 3.18 -4.61
CA MET A 134 -10.47 2.48 -3.79
C MET A 134 -11.21 3.44 -2.85
N MET A 135 -10.52 4.40 -2.24
CA MET A 135 -11.18 5.45 -1.44
C MET A 135 -12.12 6.32 -2.28
N CYS A 136 -11.75 6.71 -3.51
CA CYS A 136 -12.66 7.40 -4.44
C CYS A 136 -13.91 6.56 -4.73
N VAL A 137 -13.75 5.24 -4.94
CA VAL A 137 -14.86 4.30 -5.11
C VAL A 137 -15.80 4.31 -3.91
N LEU A 138 -15.28 4.31 -2.67
CA LEU A 138 -16.09 4.41 -1.44
C LEU A 138 -16.85 5.75 -1.34
N MET A 139 -16.27 6.82 -1.85
CA MET A 139 -16.91 8.14 -1.93
C MET A 139 -17.87 8.29 -3.12
N ARG A 140 -18.11 7.21 -3.88
CA ARG A 140 -18.95 7.20 -5.10
C ARG A 140 -18.42 8.09 -6.22
N VAL A 141 -17.12 8.37 -6.24
CA VAL A 141 -16.44 9.10 -7.30
C VAL A 141 -16.01 8.12 -8.39
N ARG A 142 -16.38 8.44 -9.64
CA ARG A 142 -16.05 7.64 -10.84
C ARG A 142 -15.52 8.51 -11.98
N ASP A 143 -15.37 9.79 -11.73
CA ASP A 143 -14.81 10.74 -12.70
C ASP A 143 -13.35 10.41 -13.00
N LYS A 144 -13.00 10.33 -14.30
CA LYS A 144 -11.68 9.89 -14.76
C LYS A 144 -10.56 10.85 -14.35
N ASP A 145 -10.83 12.14 -14.35
CA ASP A 145 -9.83 13.16 -14.03
C ASP A 145 -9.55 13.16 -12.53
N ILE A 146 -10.59 12.97 -11.71
CA ILE A 146 -10.44 12.84 -10.26
C ILE A 146 -9.69 11.55 -9.91
N LEU A 147 -10.00 10.43 -10.58
CA LEU A 147 -9.28 9.17 -10.37
C LEU A 147 -7.82 9.28 -10.79
N ALA A 148 -7.50 9.98 -11.89
CA ALA A 148 -6.13 10.23 -12.31
C ALA A 148 -5.36 11.03 -11.25
N ARG A 149 -5.94 12.10 -10.71
CA ARG A 149 -5.33 12.88 -9.61
C ARG A 149 -5.16 12.09 -8.33
N ALA A 150 -6.10 11.19 -8.01
CA ALA A 150 -5.95 10.27 -6.89
C ALA A 150 -4.77 9.30 -7.10
N CYS A 151 -4.53 8.86 -8.35
CA CYS A 151 -3.35 8.08 -8.68
C CYS A 151 -2.06 8.87 -8.50
N ASP A 152 -2.00 10.11 -9.01
CA ASP A 152 -0.84 10.98 -8.87
C ASP A 152 -0.52 11.25 -7.40
N LEU A 153 -1.54 11.58 -6.60
CA LEU A 153 -1.40 11.76 -5.15
C LEU A 153 -0.85 10.49 -4.48
N GLY A 154 -1.35 9.32 -4.85
CA GLY A 154 -0.86 8.04 -4.32
C GLY A 154 0.62 7.83 -4.61
N VAL A 155 1.06 8.06 -5.86
CA VAL A 155 2.48 7.98 -6.24
C VAL A 155 3.30 9.00 -5.45
N ALA A 156 2.86 10.26 -5.36
CA ALA A 156 3.57 11.31 -4.64
C ALA A 156 3.75 10.99 -3.15
N MET A 157 2.69 10.51 -2.50
CA MET A 157 2.73 10.08 -1.09
C MET A 157 3.72 8.92 -0.90
N GLN A 158 3.70 7.92 -1.78
CA GLN A 158 4.59 6.77 -1.66
C GLN A 158 6.05 7.14 -1.90
N LEU A 159 6.35 8.00 -2.88
CA LEU A 159 7.70 8.53 -3.07
C LEU A 159 8.19 9.29 -1.83
N THR A 160 7.31 10.03 -1.17
CA THR A 160 7.63 10.74 0.09
C THR A 160 7.90 9.77 1.24
N ASN A 161 7.09 8.71 1.37
CA ASN A 161 7.31 7.65 2.36
C ASN A 161 8.66 6.95 2.13
N ILE A 162 8.97 6.58 0.89
CA ILE A 162 10.25 5.97 0.53
C ILE A 162 11.42 6.87 0.95
N VAL A 163 11.33 8.19 0.73
CA VAL A 163 12.39 9.12 1.17
C VAL A 163 12.50 9.19 2.69
N ARG A 164 11.38 9.23 3.40
CA ARG A 164 11.37 9.25 4.87
C ARG A 164 12.02 7.98 5.45
N ASP A 165 11.75 6.84 4.84
CA ASP A 165 12.03 5.52 5.40
C ASP A 165 13.30 4.86 4.82
N ILE A 166 14.09 5.56 3.96
CA ILE A 166 15.29 5.03 3.28
C ILE A 166 16.20 4.21 4.22
N GLY A 167 16.48 4.72 5.42
CA GLY A 167 17.36 4.06 6.37
C GLY A 167 16.72 2.87 7.08
N GLU A 168 15.42 2.91 7.31
CA GLU A 168 14.65 1.83 7.91
C GLU A 168 14.48 0.67 6.94
N ASP A 169 14.13 1.00 5.69
CA ASP A 169 14.01 0.03 4.59
C ASP A 169 15.34 -0.70 4.36
N ALA A 170 16.46 0.03 4.31
CA ALA A 170 17.79 -0.58 4.13
C ALA A 170 18.15 -1.54 5.26
N ARG A 171 17.81 -1.24 6.53
CA ARG A 171 18.01 -2.15 7.66
C ARG A 171 17.15 -3.41 7.59
N SER A 172 16.05 -3.34 6.82
CA SER A 172 15.16 -4.46 6.53
C SER A 172 15.47 -5.16 5.19
N ASP A 173 16.68 -4.94 4.66
CA ASP A 173 17.16 -5.45 3.35
C ASP A 173 16.25 -5.05 2.17
N ARG A 174 15.61 -3.89 2.28
CA ARG A 174 14.74 -3.32 1.23
C ARG A 174 15.37 -2.06 0.64
N ILE A 175 15.30 -1.94 -0.68
CA ILE A 175 15.77 -0.75 -1.39
C ILE A 175 14.81 -0.36 -2.50
N TYR A 176 14.22 0.83 -2.35
CA TYR A 176 13.27 1.39 -3.32
C TYR A 176 13.90 2.47 -4.22
N ILE A 177 15.05 3.00 -3.82
CA ILE A 177 15.77 3.99 -4.63
C ILE A 177 16.11 3.38 -5.99
N PRO A 178 15.86 4.11 -7.12
CA PRO A 178 16.26 3.63 -8.44
C PRO A 178 17.75 3.27 -8.50
N THR A 179 18.06 2.03 -8.84
CA THR A 179 19.45 1.54 -8.82
C THR A 179 20.35 2.26 -9.81
N ASP A 180 19.80 2.79 -10.92
CA ASP A 180 20.54 3.62 -11.85
C ASP A 180 20.98 4.94 -11.20
N TRP A 181 20.17 5.53 -10.32
CA TRP A 181 20.54 6.76 -9.59
C TRP A 181 21.61 6.52 -8.53
N MET A 182 21.61 5.33 -7.91
CA MET A 182 22.67 4.93 -6.99
C MET A 182 24.00 4.78 -7.76
N LYS A 183 23.98 4.13 -8.93
CA LYS A 183 25.16 4.00 -9.80
C LYS A 183 25.69 5.37 -10.27
N GLU A 184 24.81 6.28 -10.67
CA GLU A 184 25.17 7.67 -11.04
C GLU A 184 25.95 8.39 -9.91
N LYS A 185 25.71 8.02 -8.67
CA LYS A 185 26.35 8.61 -7.47
C LYS A 185 27.46 7.75 -6.89
N ASN A 186 27.85 6.67 -7.57
CA ASN A 186 28.86 5.71 -7.09
C ASN A 186 28.51 5.11 -5.70
N LEU A 187 27.22 4.93 -5.42
CA LEU A 187 26.75 4.26 -4.23
C LEU A 187 26.59 2.76 -4.53
N ASP A 188 27.37 1.93 -3.85
CA ASP A 188 27.20 0.49 -3.90
C ASP A 188 25.98 0.05 -3.07
N ILE A 189 25.17 -0.81 -3.65
CA ILE A 189 23.92 -1.27 -3.01
C ILE A 189 24.23 -2.18 -1.81
N GLY A 190 25.23 -3.08 -1.98
CA GLY A 190 25.61 -4.02 -0.93
C GLY A 190 26.16 -3.30 0.31
N ASP A 191 27.07 -2.36 0.08
CA ASP A 191 27.64 -1.51 1.14
C ASP A 191 26.54 -0.70 1.84
N PHE A 192 25.60 -0.13 1.07
CA PHE A 192 24.49 0.64 1.63
C PHE A 192 23.54 -0.21 2.47
N LEU A 193 23.17 -1.41 2.03
CA LEU A 193 22.32 -2.33 2.80
C LEU A 193 23.00 -2.82 4.07
N THR A 194 24.32 -3.06 4.00
CA THR A 194 25.11 -3.52 5.15
C THR A 194 25.25 -2.43 6.23
N ASN A 195 25.42 -1.17 5.81
CA ASN A 195 25.67 -0.05 6.71
C ASN A 195 25.03 1.24 6.19
N PRO A 196 23.70 1.38 6.28
CA PRO A 196 22.99 2.55 5.78
C PRO A 196 23.36 3.81 6.57
N LYS A 197 24.13 4.68 5.94
CA LYS A 197 24.56 5.97 6.51
C LYS A 197 24.10 7.14 5.65
N PRO A 198 23.74 8.27 6.28
CA PRO A 198 23.51 9.50 5.55
C PRO A 198 24.77 9.93 4.77
N SER A 199 24.57 10.34 3.51
CA SER A 199 25.63 10.91 2.66
C SER A 199 25.07 12.06 1.82
N LYS A 200 25.95 12.87 1.23
CA LYS A 200 25.54 13.93 0.30
C LYS A 200 24.92 13.37 -0.97
N GLU A 201 25.43 12.24 -1.42
CA GLU A 201 24.95 11.49 -2.58
C GLU A 201 23.53 11.00 -2.34
N LEU A 202 23.28 10.35 -1.19
CA LEU A 202 21.95 9.89 -0.78
C LEU A 202 20.97 11.06 -0.64
N ALA A 203 21.39 12.16 -0.01
CA ALA A 203 20.58 13.36 0.12
C ALA A 203 20.20 13.97 -1.26
N SER A 204 21.14 13.92 -2.24
CA SER A 204 20.86 14.33 -3.61
C SER A 204 19.79 13.48 -4.28
N ILE A 205 19.82 12.16 -4.08
CA ILE A 205 18.81 11.22 -4.61
C ILE A 205 17.47 11.47 -3.93
N ALA A 206 17.44 11.59 -2.61
CA ALA A 206 16.24 11.89 -1.83
C ALA A 206 15.57 13.19 -2.31
N LYS A 207 16.36 14.25 -2.51
CA LYS A 207 15.88 15.53 -3.08
C LYS A 207 15.24 15.31 -4.47
N ARG A 208 15.87 14.52 -5.34
CA ARG A 208 15.35 14.22 -6.67
C ARG A 208 14.00 13.49 -6.60
N LEU A 209 13.85 12.50 -5.69
CA LEU A 209 12.57 11.81 -5.45
C LEU A 209 11.48 12.76 -4.96
N LEU A 210 11.79 13.66 -4.01
CA LEU A 210 10.84 14.66 -3.53
C LEU A 210 10.44 15.67 -4.62
N GLN A 211 11.37 16.05 -5.51
CA GLN A 211 11.05 16.88 -6.67
C GLN A 211 10.10 16.18 -7.63
N GLU A 212 10.27 14.86 -7.85
CA GLU A 212 9.32 14.10 -8.66
C GLU A 212 7.95 13.98 -7.97
N ALA A 213 7.92 13.78 -6.66
CA ALA A 213 6.67 13.74 -5.88
C ALA A 213 5.91 15.09 -5.96
N SER A 214 6.61 16.23 -5.95
CA SER A 214 5.98 17.56 -5.98
C SER A 214 5.53 18.01 -7.38
N ARG A 215 5.87 17.28 -8.43
CA ARG A 215 5.39 17.53 -9.80
C ARG A 215 4.08 16.83 -10.14
N LEU A 216 3.66 15.89 -9.30
CA LEU A 216 2.42 15.13 -9.42
C LEU A 216 1.27 15.85 -8.73
#